data_4a36f4a9439d3a353c44a6a0aa6b9920
#
_entry.id   4a36f4a9439d3a353c44a6a0aa6b9920
#
_cell.length_a   1.000
_cell.length_b   1.000
_cell.length_c   1.000
_cell.angle_alpha   90.00
_cell.angle_beta   90.00
_cell.angle_gamma   90.00
#
_symmetry.space_group_name_H-M   'P 1'
#
loop_
_entity.id
_entity.type
_entity.pdbx_description
1 polymer ?
#
loop_
_entity_poly.entity_id
_entity_poly.type
_entity_poly.pdbx_seq_one_letter_code
_entity_poly.pdbx_strand_id
1 'polypeptide(L)'
;MSKLRRKIYKLRIKLLYLSNNIKYLFTRGKKVNIVSSSKYRNKIKEDLILQKYLLKDGYNTKIISFEDDYQESDLNIIRSVWGYHHKVEKFLEFINNNKTINDKDLIINNIDKKKQYQILKENDINTIDTIFLDNIKEYKYNGEKIVIKPVISASGDNTFIINNVNDLENVKNLNNIMIQPFIDGVNDGEVSVIVIDKKIKYGIKRFPGVFTKYKKEEYISINDLIKEIINTVNNIILIKEYKEAVFMRIDFILDNNCYKVMEVELVDPNLFIETINDSNLKDEVYKSFVKAIKTRQN
;
A
#
# COMPACT_ATOMS: atom_id res chain seq x y z
N MET A 1 8.61 -7.73 20.57
CA MET A 1 8.08 -6.67 21.47
C MET A 1 7.64 -7.30 22.79
N SER A 2 8.08 -6.81 23.93
CA SER A 2 7.72 -7.35 25.26
C SER A 2 6.22 -7.22 25.55
N LYS A 3 5.68 -8.06 26.46
CA LYS A 3 4.25 -8.07 26.87
C LYS A 3 3.80 -6.69 27.40
N LEU A 4 4.68 -6.01 28.13
CA LEU A 4 4.46 -4.65 28.65
C LEU A 4 4.38 -3.62 27.52
N ARG A 5 5.31 -3.64 26.56
CA ARG A 5 5.30 -2.72 25.42
C ARG A 5 4.03 -2.88 24.58
N ARG A 6 3.51 -4.11 24.40
CA ARG A 6 2.22 -4.36 23.74
C ARG A 6 1.03 -3.74 24.48
N LYS A 7 1.01 -3.83 25.82
CA LYS A 7 -0.04 -3.21 26.66
C LYS A 7 -0.02 -1.69 26.54
N ILE A 8 1.17 -1.07 26.64
CA ILE A 8 1.35 0.37 26.50
C ILE A 8 0.92 0.85 25.11
N TYR A 9 1.32 0.13 24.06
CA TYR A 9 0.90 0.44 22.68
C TYR A 9 -0.62 0.43 22.53
N LYS A 10 -1.30 -0.63 23.00
CA LYS A 10 -2.78 -0.73 22.96
C LYS A 10 -3.45 0.39 23.75
N LEU A 11 -2.91 0.78 24.90
CA LEU A 11 -3.44 1.88 25.70
C LEU A 11 -3.33 3.22 24.94
N ARG A 12 -2.17 3.50 24.33
CA ARG A 12 -1.97 4.71 23.51
C ARG A 12 -2.94 4.79 22.33
N ILE A 13 -3.17 3.69 21.62
CA ILE A 13 -4.18 3.58 20.54
C ILE A 13 -5.56 3.94 21.09
N LYS A 14 -5.96 3.35 22.22
CA LYS A 14 -7.27 3.61 22.83
C LYS A 14 -7.45 5.07 23.27
N LEU A 15 -6.42 5.67 23.86
CA LEU A 15 -6.46 7.09 24.26
C LEU A 15 -6.56 8.01 23.06
N LEU A 16 -5.80 7.75 21.98
CA LEU A 16 -5.85 8.52 20.75
C LEU A 16 -7.25 8.43 20.10
N TYR A 17 -7.82 7.23 20.03
CA TYR A 17 -9.17 7.00 19.53
C TYR A 17 -10.22 7.79 20.32
N LEU A 18 -10.17 7.73 21.67
CA LEU A 18 -11.11 8.48 22.53
C LEU A 18 -10.97 9.99 22.34
N SER A 19 -9.75 10.51 22.30
CA SER A 19 -9.48 11.93 22.03
C SER A 19 -10.04 12.38 20.68
N ASN A 20 -9.85 11.59 19.63
CA ASN A 20 -10.37 11.90 18.30
C ASN A 20 -11.92 11.90 18.30
N ASN A 21 -12.56 10.95 18.98
CA ASN A 21 -14.03 10.89 19.05
C ASN A 21 -14.61 12.10 19.78
N ILE A 22 -14.00 12.55 20.88
CA ILE A 22 -14.42 13.78 21.56
C ILE A 22 -14.32 14.97 20.60
N LYS A 23 -13.19 15.12 19.92
CA LYS A 23 -12.97 16.22 18.98
C LYS A 23 -13.94 16.18 17.78
N TYR A 24 -14.22 14.98 17.27
CA TYR A 24 -15.20 14.76 16.21
C TYR A 24 -16.59 15.35 16.54
N LEU A 25 -17.07 15.21 17.77
CA LEU A 25 -18.37 15.72 18.21
C LEU A 25 -18.49 17.25 18.06
N PHE A 26 -17.38 17.98 18.11
CA PHE A 26 -17.33 19.44 18.02
C PHE A 26 -16.90 19.97 16.66
N THR A 27 -16.50 19.11 15.73
CA THR A 27 -16.03 19.51 14.39
C THR A 27 -17.20 19.52 13.41
N ARG A 28 -17.40 20.64 12.68
CA ARG A 28 -18.55 20.88 11.78
C ARG A 28 -18.18 21.08 10.31
N GLY A 29 -16.92 20.83 9.93
CA GLY A 29 -16.46 20.97 8.55
C GLY A 29 -16.95 19.86 7.62
N LYS A 30 -16.41 19.83 6.39
CA LYS A 30 -16.68 18.77 5.40
C LYS A 30 -16.45 17.39 6.01
N LYS A 31 -17.31 16.44 5.65
CA LYS A 31 -17.21 15.05 6.10
C LYS A 31 -16.14 14.31 5.28
N VAL A 32 -15.04 13.95 5.91
CA VAL A 32 -13.93 13.18 5.29
C VAL A 32 -13.72 11.89 6.07
N ASN A 33 -14.04 10.76 5.49
CA ASN A 33 -13.82 9.48 6.13
C ASN A 33 -12.43 8.92 5.80
N ILE A 34 -11.84 8.24 6.77
CA ILE A 34 -10.70 7.33 6.55
C ILE A 34 -11.28 5.92 6.44
N VAL A 35 -11.03 5.25 5.32
CA VAL A 35 -11.60 3.93 5.05
C VAL A 35 -10.62 2.83 5.40
N SER A 36 -11.09 1.88 6.16
CA SER A 36 -10.39 0.70 6.65
C SER A 36 -11.20 -0.56 6.34
N SER A 37 -10.70 -1.73 6.67
CA SER A 37 -11.54 -2.93 6.81
C SER A 37 -12.02 -3.09 8.25
N SER A 38 -13.12 -3.81 8.47
CA SER A 38 -13.70 -4.06 9.80
C SER A 38 -12.68 -4.62 10.79
N LYS A 39 -11.78 -5.47 10.31
CA LYS A 39 -10.71 -6.08 11.11
C LYS A 39 -9.73 -5.05 11.67
N TYR A 40 -9.43 -3.97 10.91
CA TYR A 40 -8.38 -3.00 11.22
C TYR A 40 -8.92 -1.64 11.66
N ARG A 41 -10.22 -1.37 11.52
CA ARG A 41 -10.87 -0.12 11.92
C ARG A 41 -10.50 0.28 13.36
N ASN A 42 -10.06 1.52 13.53
CA ASN A 42 -9.61 2.11 14.80
C ASN A 42 -8.43 1.39 15.49
N LYS A 43 -7.70 0.53 14.77
CA LYS A 43 -6.55 -0.22 15.32
C LYS A 43 -5.22 0.21 14.73
N ILE A 44 -5.25 0.89 13.59
CA ILE A 44 -4.03 1.33 12.90
C ILE A 44 -3.67 2.73 13.40
N LYS A 45 -2.47 2.84 13.97
CA LYS A 45 -1.98 4.07 14.60
C LYS A 45 -1.86 5.21 13.59
N GLU A 46 -1.35 4.93 12.37
CA GLU A 46 -1.21 5.91 11.31
C GLU A 46 -2.56 6.54 10.93
N ASP A 47 -3.62 5.72 10.80
CA ASP A 47 -4.97 6.21 10.49
C ASP A 47 -5.54 7.09 11.60
N LEU A 48 -5.33 6.72 12.86
CA LEU A 48 -5.76 7.53 14.01
C LEU A 48 -5.00 8.85 14.10
N ILE A 49 -3.72 8.86 13.75
CA ILE A 49 -2.94 10.10 13.71
C ILE A 49 -3.40 10.96 12.53
N LEU A 50 -3.60 10.39 11.34
CA LEU A 50 -4.16 11.10 10.19
C LEU A 50 -5.52 11.72 10.54
N GLN A 51 -6.42 10.95 11.20
CA GLN A 51 -7.69 11.47 11.71
C GLN A 51 -7.50 12.68 12.62
N LYS A 52 -6.54 12.61 13.55
CA LYS A 52 -6.22 13.74 14.45
C LYS A 52 -5.82 15.00 13.67
N TYR A 53 -5.01 14.86 12.60
CA TYR A 53 -4.60 16.00 11.77
C TYR A 53 -5.77 16.57 10.97
N LEU A 54 -6.61 15.73 10.39
CA LEU A 54 -7.81 16.16 9.67
C LEU A 54 -8.79 16.89 10.59
N LEU A 55 -9.06 16.34 11.78
CA LEU A 55 -9.89 17.01 12.79
C LEU A 55 -9.30 18.35 13.26
N LYS A 56 -7.95 18.44 13.39
CA LYS A 56 -7.28 19.69 13.74
C LYS A 56 -7.43 20.75 12.64
N ASP A 57 -7.49 20.29 11.39
CA ASP A 57 -7.66 21.13 10.22
C ASP A 57 -9.13 21.47 9.91
N GLY A 58 -10.06 21.06 10.76
CA GLY A 58 -11.47 21.42 10.71
C GLY A 58 -12.37 20.42 9.98
N TYR A 59 -11.83 19.31 9.46
CA TYR A 59 -12.64 18.26 8.81
C TYR A 59 -13.40 17.44 9.85
N ASN A 60 -14.68 17.13 9.58
CA ASN A 60 -15.45 16.17 10.35
C ASN A 60 -15.07 14.75 9.90
N THR A 61 -14.20 14.10 10.66
CA THR A 61 -13.53 12.86 10.21
C THR A 61 -13.80 11.67 11.09
N LYS A 62 -14.28 10.57 10.48
CA LYS A 62 -14.42 9.24 11.09
C LYS A 62 -13.48 8.22 10.41
N ILE A 63 -13.21 7.12 11.13
CA ILE A 63 -12.65 5.91 10.53
C ILE A 63 -13.79 4.92 10.37
N ILE A 64 -14.13 4.58 9.12
CA ILE A 64 -15.20 3.66 8.74
C ILE A 64 -14.62 2.38 8.13
N SER A 65 -15.47 1.38 7.90
CA SER A 65 -15.11 0.22 7.10
C SER A 65 -15.82 0.28 5.75
N PHE A 66 -15.13 -0.16 4.66
CA PHE A 66 -15.79 -0.36 3.37
C PHE A 66 -16.86 -1.48 3.41
N GLU A 67 -16.84 -2.26 4.48
CA GLU A 67 -17.79 -3.36 4.72
C GLU A 67 -19.07 -2.90 5.46
N ASP A 68 -19.06 -1.68 6.00
CA ASP A 68 -20.23 -1.09 6.67
C ASP A 68 -21.30 -0.68 5.65
N ASP A 69 -22.51 -0.45 6.11
CA ASP A 69 -23.54 0.19 5.31
C ASP A 69 -23.12 1.61 4.90
N TYR A 70 -23.73 2.09 3.80
CA TYR A 70 -23.40 3.41 3.25
C TYR A 70 -23.43 4.52 4.29
N GLN A 71 -22.37 5.32 4.35
CA GLN A 71 -22.28 6.52 5.17
C GLN A 71 -21.93 7.71 4.29
N GLU A 72 -22.85 8.66 4.23
CA GLU A 72 -22.65 9.88 3.45
C GLU A 72 -21.39 10.63 3.88
N SER A 73 -20.55 10.99 2.90
CA SER A 73 -19.36 11.81 3.10
C SER A 73 -19.00 12.60 1.84
N ASP A 74 -18.30 13.70 2.01
CA ASP A 74 -17.80 14.51 0.89
C ASP A 74 -16.59 13.83 0.22
N LEU A 75 -15.85 13.02 0.98
CA LEU A 75 -14.64 12.34 0.52
C LEU A 75 -14.26 11.16 1.41
N ASN A 76 -13.74 10.11 0.80
CA ASN A 76 -13.27 8.90 1.47
C ASN A 76 -11.78 8.66 1.14
N ILE A 77 -10.94 8.60 2.15
CA ILE A 77 -9.50 8.32 2.02
C ILE A 77 -9.28 6.83 2.24
N ILE A 78 -8.94 6.10 1.19
CA ILE A 78 -8.68 4.67 1.28
C ILE A 78 -7.35 4.45 1.98
N ARG A 79 -7.33 3.69 3.08
CA ARG A 79 -6.12 3.47 3.89
C ARG A 79 -5.92 2.00 4.23
N SER A 80 -6.32 1.56 5.39
CA SER A 80 -6.04 0.21 5.90
C SER A 80 -7.15 -0.78 5.54
N VAL A 81 -7.48 -0.89 4.25
CA VAL A 81 -8.48 -1.84 3.72
C VAL A 81 -7.92 -3.25 3.54
N TRP A 82 -6.82 -3.58 4.23
CA TRP A 82 -6.13 -4.86 4.13
C TRP A 82 -7.08 -6.04 4.22
N GLY A 83 -6.95 -6.93 3.24
CA GLY A 83 -7.86 -8.06 3.06
C GLY A 83 -9.02 -7.78 2.09
N TYR A 84 -9.04 -6.60 1.41
CA TYR A 84 -10.05 -6.28 0.40
C TYR A 84 -10.12 -7.31 -0.72
N HIS A 85 -8.99 -7.94 -1.05
CA HIS A 85 -8.88 -8.97 -2.08
C HIS A 85 -9.68 -10.24 -1.78
N HIS A 86 -10.11 -10.46 -0.53
CA HIS A 86 -11.07 -11.51 -0.18
C HIS A 86 -12.53 -11.07 -0.34
N LYS A 87 -12.78 -9.78 -0.61
CA LYS A 87 -14.11 -9.16 -0.72
C LYS A 87 -14.13 -8.12 -1.84
N VAL A 88 -13.51 -8.48 -2.98
CA VAL A 88 -13.25 -7.56 -4.10
C VAL A 88 -14.54 -6.89 -4.58
N GLU A 89 -15.62 -7.66 -4.77
CA GLU A 89 -16.91 -7.14 -5.24
C GLU A 89 -17.45 -6.04 -4.31
N LYS A 90 -17.47 -6.31 -2.99
CA LYS A 90 -17.93 -5.32 -2.00
C LYS A 90 -17.02 -4.09 -1.93
N PHE A 91 -15.71 -4.28 -2.11
CA PHE A 91 -14.78 -3.15 -2.15
C PHE A 91 -14.97 -2.31 -3.42
N LEU A 92 -15.14 -2.93 -4.57
CA LEU A 92 -15.43 -2.24 -5.82
C LEU A 92 -16.78 -1.52 -5.79
N GLU A 93 -17.81 -2.11 -5.18
CA GLU A 93 -19.09 -1.45 -4.93
C GLU A 93 -18.90 -0.17 -4.10
N PHE A 94 -18.13 -0.25 -3.00
CA PHE A 94 -17.80 0.92 -2.19
C PHE A 94 -17.08 2.00 -3.01
N ILE A 95 -16.04 1.64 -3.78
CA ILE A 95 -15.26 2.58 -4.60
C ILE A 95 -16.14 3.24 -5.67
N ASN A 96 -17.02 2.48 -6.33
CA ASN A 96 -17.89 3.01 -7.39
C ASN A 96 -18.94 4.00 -6.88
N ASN A 97 -19.43 3.80 -5.66
CA ASN A 97 -20.50 4.60 -5.06
C ASN A 97 -20.00 5.80 -4.24
N ASN A 98 -18.69 5.99 -4.13
CA ASN A 98 -18.09 7.00 -3.27
C ASN A 98 -17.01 7.81 -3.98
N LYS A 99 -16.90 9.10 -3.64
CA LYS A 99 -15.73 9.90 -4.01
C LYS A 99 -14.54 9.48 -3.13
N THR A 100 -13.44 9.07 -3.73
CA THR A 100 -12.29 8.51 -3.02
C THR A 100 -10.97 9.24 -3.29
N ILE A 101 -10.02 9.08 -2.41
CA ILE A 101 -8.58 9.32 -2.56
C ILE A 101 -7.84 7.99 -2.25
N ASN A 102 -7.02 7.47 -3.12
CA ASN A 102 -6.86 7.90 -4.51
C ASN A 102 -8.17 7.80 -5.28
N ASP A 103 -8.19 8.39 -6.50
CA ASP A 103 -9.37 8.33 -7.36
C ASP A 103 -9.75 6.88 -7.71
N LYS A 104 -11.05 6.64 -7.97
CA LYS A 104 -11.57 5.29 -8.22
C LYS A 104 -10.89 4.59 -9.39
N ASP A 105 -10.62 5.30 -10.49
CA ASP A 105 -10.00 4.70 -11.67
C ASP A 105 -8.56 4.27 -11.40
N LEU A 106 -7.82 5.07 -10.60
CA LEU A 106 -6.50 4.69 -10.09
C LEU A 106 -6.56 3.41 -9.26
N ILE A 107 -7.52 3.32 -8.34
CA ILE A 107 -7.69 2.16 -7.46
C ILE A 107 -8.05 0.93 -8.27
N ILE A 108 -9.06 1.02 -9.15
CA ILE A 108 -9.55 -0.10 -9.95
C ILE A 108 -8.46 -0.65 -10.88
N ASN A 109 -7.68 0.23 -11.51
CA ASN A 109 -6.57 -0.20 -12.37
C ASN A 109 -5.40 -0.78 -11.57
N ASN A 110 -5.23 -0.37 -10.32
CA ASN A 110 -4.13 -0.83 -9.48
C ASN A 110 -4.40 -2.14 -8.73
N ILE A 111 -5.67 -2.50 -8.49
CA ILE A 111 -6.05 -3.79 -7.91
C ILE A 111 -5.57 -4.96 -8.78
N ASP A 112 -5.60 -4.80 -10.11
CA ASP A 112 -5.16 -5.79 -11.09
C ASP A 112 -3.67 -5.60 -11.41
N LYS A 113 -2.82 -6.48 -10.89
CA LYS A 113 -1.37 -6.45 -11.13
C LYS A 113 -0.97 -6.65 -12.60
N LYS A 114 -1.83 -7.27 -13.42
CA LYS A 114 -1.58 -7.40 -14.87
C LYS A 114 -1.69 -6.05 -15.56
N LYS A 115 -2.75 -5.28 -15.24
CA LYS A 115 -2.90 -3.90 -15.75
C LYS A 115 -1.76 -3.00 -15.29
N GLN A 116 -1.40 -3.07 -14.01
CA GLN A 116 -0.28 -2.31 -13.46
C GLN A 116 1.02 -2.62 -14.21
N TYR A 117 1.32 -3.92 -14.41
CA TYR A 117 2.50 -4.35 -15.17
C TYR A 117 2.50 -3.80 -16.60
N GLN A 118 1.36 -3.86 -17.30
CA GLN A 118 1.22 -3.33 -18.65
C GLN A 118 1.51 -1.83 -18.69
N ILE A 119 0.91 -1.04 -17.79
CA ILE A 119 1.16 0.40 -17.68
C ILE A 119 2.65 0.69 -17.49
N LEU A 120 3.32 -0.04 -16.60
CA LEU A 120 4.73 0.16 -16.32
C LEU A 120 5.60 -0.18 -17.55
N LYS A 121 5.31 -1.29 -18.25
CA LYS A 121 6.06 -1.70 -19.45
C LYS A 121 5.84 -0.75 -20.62
N GLU A 122 4.63 -0.25 -20.84
CA GLU A 122 4.31 0.75 -21.87
C GLU A 122 5.03 2.09 -21.65
N ASN A 123 5.48 2.35 -20.43
CA ASN A 123 6.25 3.54 -20.06
C ASN A 123 7.73 3.26 -19.79
N ASP A 124 8.28 2.17 -20.34
CA ASP A 124 9.70 1.78 -20.25
C ASP A 124 10.24 1.67 -18.81
N ILE A 125 9.37 1.35 -17.84
CA ILE A 125 9.80 1.13 -16.47
C ILE A 125 10.38 -0.28 -16.32
N ASN A 126 11.59 -0.35 -15.75
CA ASN A 126 12.26 -1.62 -15.46
C ASN A 126 11.51 -2.40 -14.37
N THR A 127 10.80 -3.46 -14.76
CA THR A 127 10.00 -4.32 -13.88
C THR A 127 10.55 -5.74 -13.86
N ILE A 128 10.14 -6.55 -12.90
CA ILE A 128 10.41 -8.00 -12.90
C ILE A 128 9.69 -8.63 -14.09
N ASP A 129 10.37 -9.44 -14.87
CA ASP A 129 9.74 -10.16 -15.97
C ASP A 129 8.63 -11.06 -15.45
N THR A 130 7.46 -10.95 -16.05
CA THR A 130 6.24 -11.56 -15.50
C THR A 130 5.46 -12.25 -16.60
N ILE A 131 5.06 -13.49 -16.36
CA ILE A 131 4.14 -14.27 -17.19
C ILE A 131 2.77 -14.25 -16.49
N PHE A 132 1.71 -14.01 -17.26
CA PHE A 132 0.33 -14.05 -16.77
C PHE A 132 -0.42 -15.20 -17.43
N LEU A 133 -1.04 -16.06 -16.63
CA LEU A 133 -1.79 -17.23 -17.08
C LEU A 133 -3.12 -17.33 -16.34
N ASP A 134 -4.12 -17.86 -17.02
CA ASP A 134 -5.41 -18.13 -16.40
C ASP A 134 -5.33 -19.32 -15.46
N ASN A 135 -4.46 -20.31 -15.78
CA ASN A 135 -4.26 -21.50 -14.94
C ASN A 135 -2.82 -21.98 -14.99
N ILE A 136 -2.31 -22.54 -13.89
CA ILE A 136 -0.96 -23.10 -13.79
C ILE A 136 -0.69 -24.26 -14.74
N LYS A 137 -1.74 -24.98 -15.18
CA LYS A 137 -1.60 -26.10 -16.13
C LYS A 137 -1.03 -25.67 -17.49
N GLU A 138 -1.13 -24.39 -17.82
CA GLU A 138 -0.57 -23.80 -19.03
C GLU A 138 0.94 -23.56 -18.93
N TYR A 139 1.49 -23.62 -17.70
CA TYR A 139 2.90 -23.35 -17.45
C TYR A 139 3.74 -24.62 -17.59
N LYS A 140 4.77 -24.56 -18.44
CA LYS A 140 5.80 -25.59 -18.54
C LYS A 140 6.96 -25.22 -17.63
N TYR A 141 7.04 -25.89 -16.48
CA TYR A 141 8.11 -25.65 -15.52
C TYR A 141 9.47 -26.05 -16.11
N ASN A 142 10.42 -25.13 -16.08
CA ASN A 142 11.76 -25.28 -16.68
C ASN A 142 12.87 -25.63 -15.67
N GLY A 143 12.51 -25.85 -14.39
CA GLY A 143 13.46 -26.16 -13.32
C GLY A 143 14.00 -24.93 -12.57
N GLU A 144 13.67 -23.71 -12.99
CA GLU A 144 14.11 -22.50 -12.32
C GLU A 144 13.23 -22.20 -11.09
N LYS A 145 13.83 -21.56 -10.08
CA LYS A 145 13.10 -21.09 -8.90
C LYS A 145 12.23 -19.89 -9.27
N ILE A 146 10.93 -20.00 -9.02
CA ILE A 146 9.96 -18.97 -9.38
C ILE A 146 9.02 -18.64 -8.22
N VAL A 147 8.35 -17.49 -8.35
CA VAL A 147 7.27 -17.04 -7.45
C VAL A 147 5.97 -17.02 -8.22
N ILE A 148 4.92 -17.62 -7.65
CA ILE A 148 3.57 -17.62 -8.21
C ILE A 148 2.62 -16.96 -7.21
N LYS A 149 1.80 -16.04 -7.70
CA LYS A 149 0.76 -15.37 -6.89
C LYS A 149 -0.44 -14.99 -7.74
N PRO A 150 -1.64 -14.84 -7.15
CA PRO A 150 -2.80 -14.32 -7.89
C PRO A 150 -2.56 -12.89 -8.39
N VAL A 151 -3.17 -12.56 -9.54
CA VAL A 151 -3.14 -11.21 -10.12
C VAL A 151 -3.79 -10.20 -9.17
N ILE A 152 -4.89 -10.58 -8.51
CA ILE A 152 -5.53 -9.79 -7.46
C ILE A 152 -5.13 -10.40 -6.11
N SER A 153 -4.20 -9.78 -5.43
CA SER A 153 -3.69 -10.24 -4.12
C SER A 153 -3.06 -9.07 -3.37
N ALA A 154 -3.01 -9.18 -2.05
CA ALA A 154 -2.37 -8.21 -1.17
C ALA A 154 -1.65 -8.91 -0.02
N SER A 155 -0.68 -8.22 0.62
CA SER A 155 0.03 -8.68 1.82
C SER A 155 0.76 -10.03 1.66
N GLY A 156 1.12 -10.42 0.43
CA GLY A 156 1.76 -11.72 0.13
C GLY A 156 0.85 -12.93 0.29
N ASP A 157 -0.48 -12.72 0.37
CA ASP A 157 -1.43 -13.80 0.47
C ASP A 157 -1.45 -14.64 -0.82
N ASN A 158 -1.51 -15.97 -0.65
CA ASN A 158 -1.40 -16.93 -1.75
C ASN A 158 -0.15 -16.73 -2.65
N THR A 159 0.97 -16.28 -2.05
CA THR A 159 2.26 -16.20 -2.72
C THR A 159 3.06 -17.47 -2.43
N PHE A 160 3.46 -18.17 -3.48
CA PHE A 160 4.16 -19.46 -3.40
C PHE A 160 5.53 -19.36 -4.06
N ILE A 161 6.54 -19.91 -3.40
CA ILE A 161 7.87 -20.12 -3.99
C ILE A 161 7.92 -21.56 -4.47
N ILE A 162 8.21 -21.73 -5.76
CA ILE A 162 8.31 -23.03 -6.43
C ILE A 162 9.79 -23.33 -6.66
N ASN A 163 10.29 -24.37 -6.01
CA ASN A 163 11.69 -24.81 -6.14
C ASN A 163 11.84 -26.04 -7.03
N ASN A 164 10.73 -26.79 -7.21
CA ASN A 164 10.69 -28.00 -8.02
C ASN A 164 9.27 -28.25 -8.54
N VAL A 165 9.13 -29.19 -9.48
CA VAL A 165 7.84 -29.49 -10.13
C VAL A 165 6.74 -29.94 -9.15
N ASN A 166 7.08 -30.59 -8.04
CA ASN A 166 6.10 -31.06 -7.08
C ASN A 166 5.45 -29.90 -6.32
N ASP A 167 6.15 -28.76 -6.18
CA ASP A 167 5.61 -27.58 -5.51
C ASP A 167 4.42 -26.98 -6.27
N LEU A 168 4.27 -27.29 -7.59
CA LEU A 168 3.14 -26.84 -8.41
C LEU A 168 1.79 -27.38 -7.92
N GLU A 169 1.77 -28.49 -7.19
CA GLU A 169 0.56 -29.00 -6.56
C GLU A 169 -0.08 -27.99 -5.59
N ASN A 170 0.75 -27.16 -4.93
CA ASN A 170 0.26 -26.16 -3.98
C ASN A 170 -0.53 -25.02 -4.65
N VAL A 171 -0.36 -24.84 -5.96
CA VAL A 171 -0.96 -23.75 -6.74
C VAL A 171 -1.96 -24.24 -7.80
N LYS A 172 -2.23 -25.53 -7.87
CA LYS A 172 -3.08 -26.16 -8.90
C LYS A 172 -4.51 -25.61 -8.98
N ASN A 173 -5.01 -25.04 -7.90
CA ASN A 173 -6.36 -24.46 -7.80
C ASN A 173 -6.37 -22.92 -7.95
N LEU A 174 -5.21 -22.29 -8.17
CA LEU A 174 -5.15 -20.87 -8.41
C LEU A 174 -5.53 -20.56 -9.87
N ASN A 175 -6.31 -19.50 -10.04
CA ASN A 175 -6.66 -18.93 -11.33
C ASN A 175 -6.18 -17.49 -11.41
N ASN A 176 -6.04 -16.96 -12.62
CA ASN A 176 -5.55 -15.59 -12.87
C ASN A 176 -4.26 -15.33 -12.09
N ILE A 177 -3.21 -16.03 -12.46
CA ILE A 177 -1.92 -16.02 -11.77
C ILE A 177 -0.87 -15.20 -12.52
N MET A 178 0.08 -14.69 -11.76
CA MET A 178 1.33 -14.14 -12.28
C MET A 178 2.50 -14.99 -11.79
N ILE A 179 3.46 -15.21 -12.68
CA ILE A 179 4.66 -16.00 -12.46
C ILE A 179 5.87 -15.10 -12.69
N GLN A 180 6.79 -15.08 -11.75
CA GLN A 180 8.01 -14.27 -11.77
C GLN A 180 9.23 -15.13 -11.43
N PRO A 181 10.43 -14.86 -11.95
CA PRO A 181 11.65 -15.46 -11.42
C PRO A 181 11.79 -15.09 -9.94
N PHE A 182 12.32 -16.02 -9.14
CA PHE A 182 12.71 -15.69 -7.78
C PHE A 182 14.00 -14.86 -7.82
N ILE A 183 13.97 -13.69 -7.21
CA ILE A 183 15.13 -12.78 -7.18
C ILE A 183 15.78 -12.89 -5.81
N ASP A 184 17.03 -13.34 -5.75
CA ASP A 184 17.77 -13.53 -4.49
C ASP A 184 17.99 -12.23 -3.74
N GLY A 185 17.98 -11.08 -4.42
CA GLY A 185 18.05 -9.76 -3.80
C GLY A 185 16.98 -9.48 -2.74
N VAL A 186 15.90 -10.29 -2.67
CA VAL A 186 14.92 -10.22 -1.57
C VAL A 186 15.59 -10.41 -0.20
N ASN A 187 16.67 -11.21 -0.13
CA ASN A 187 17.40 -11.47 1.10
C ASN A 187 18.16 -10.24 1.61
N ASP A 188 18.57 -9.34 0.69
CA ASP A 188 19.23 -8.07 1.00
C ASP A 188 18.24 -6.97 1.38
N GLY A 189 16.95 -7.23 1.19
CA GLY A 189 15.84 -6.35 1.51
C GLY A 189 15.27 -5.61 0.31
N GLU A 190 13.97 -5.40 0.36
CA GLU A 190 13.20 -4.60 -0.59
C GLU A 190 13.26 -3.12 -0.20
N VAL A 191 13.28 -2.22 -1.18
CA VAL A 191 13.21 -0.77 -0.96
C VAL A 191 11.84 -0.27 -1.36
N SER A 192 11.10 0.29 -0.40
CA SER A 192 9.83 0.97 -0.62
C SER A 192 10.02 2.48 -0.61
N VAL A 193 9.56 3.19 -1.63
CA VAL A 193 9.61 4.65 -1.69
C VAL A 193 8.21 5.20 -1.48
N ILE A 194 8.08 6.14 -0.54
CA ILE A 194 6.83 6.79 -0.21
C ILE A 194 6.75 8.13 -0.95
N VAL A 195 5.67 8.28 -1.71
CA VAL A 195 5.34 9.49 -2.47
C VAL A 195 4.03 10.07 -1.96
N ILE A 196 3.99 11.37 -1.67
CA ILE A 196 2.79 12.11 -1.31
C ILE A 196 2.80 13.42 -2.10
N ASP A 197 1.68 13.73 -2.75
CA ASP A 197 1.50 14.92 -3.58
C ASP A 197 2.64 15.07 -4.61
N LYS A 198 2.88 13.98 -5.36
CA LYS A 198 3.92 13.90 -6.41
C LYS A 198 5.36 14.15 -5.92
N LYS A 199 5.59 14.06 -4.63
CA LYS A 199 6.92 14.29 -4.02
C LYS A 199 7.38 13.06 -3.25
N ILE A 200 8.59 12.62 -3.54
CA ILE A 200 9.27 11.61 -2.72
C ILE A 200 9.41 12.17 -1.31
N LYS A 201 9.00 11.40 -0.31
CA LYS A 201 9.09 11.77 1.10
C LYS A 201 10.24 11.07 1.80
N TYR A 202 10.37 9.77 1.60
CA TYR A 202 11.41 8.91 2.17
C TYR A 202 11.37 7.53 1.54
N GLY A 203 12.36 6.72 1.86
CA GLY A 203 12.39 5.30 1.58
C GLY A 203 12.32 4.48 2.87
N ILE A 204 11.95 3.21 2.70
CA ILE A 204 11.99 2.19 3.76
C ILE A 204 12.66 0.95 3.19
N LYS A 205 13.70 0.45 3.83
CA LYS A 205 14.28 -0.85 3.53
C LYS A 205 13.59 -1.91 4.39
N ARG A 206 13.00 -2.91 3.75
CA ARG A 206 12.24 -3.97 4.38
C ARG A 206 12.95 -5.30 4.19
N PHE A 207 13.27 -5.99 5.27
CA PHE A 207 13.90 -7.29 5.23
C PHE A 207 12.87 -8.39 5.39
N PRO A 208 12.96 -9.49 4.60
CA PRO A 208 12.00 -10.56 4.65
C PRO A 208 11.97 -11.20 6.03
N GLY A 209 10.78 -11.59 6.45
CA GLY A 209 10.52 -12.38 7.64
C GLY A 209 9.95 -13.74 7.27
N VAL A 210 9.76 -14.58 8.25
CA VAL A 210 9.04 -15.84 8.06
C VAL A 210 7.56 -15.53 7.84
N PHE A 211 6.98 -16.04 6.74
CA PHE A 211 5.56 -15.91 6.40
C PHE A 211 5.06 -14.45 6.30
N THR A 212 5.50 -13.72 5.29
CA THR A 212 4.98 -12.40 4.90
C THR A 212 5.15 -11.25 5.92
N LYS A 213 5.77 -11.49 7.07
CA LYS A 213 6.11 -10.44 8.02
C LYS A 213 7.55 -10.01 7.85
N TYR A 214 7.76 -8.69 7.68
CA TYR A 214 9.11 -8.16 7.68
C TYR A 214 9.75 -8.37 9.05
N LYS A 215 10.99 -8.86 9.03
CA LYS A 215 11.80 -9.05 10.25
C LYS A 215 12.30 -7.72 10.79
N LYS A 216 12.56 -6.77 9.88
CA LYS A 216 13.12 -5.45 10.16
C LYS A 216 12.69 -4.46 9.08
N GLU A 217 12.45 -3.22 9.50
CA GLU A 217 12.16 -2.08 8.65
C GLU A 217 13.12 -0.96 9.03
N GLU A 218 13.77 -0.36 8.04
CA GLU A 218 14.74 0.71 8.23
C GLU A 218 14.35 1.93 7.40
N TYR A 219 14.33 3.09 8.03
CA TYR A 219 14.12 4.37 7.38
C TYR A 219 15.32 4.72 6.50
N ILE A 220 15.05 5.23 5.30
CA ILE A 220 16.05 5.79 4.36
C ILE A 220 15.65 7.24 4.08
N SER A 221 16.56 8.18 4.35
CA SER A 221 16.32 9.58 3.98
C SER A 221 16.33 9.75 2.44
N ILE A 222 15.74 10.85 1.93
CA ILE A 222 15.77 11.14 0.49
C ILE A 222 17.22 11.23 -0.02
N ASN A 223 18.11 11.78 0.77
CA ASN A 223 19.52 11.96 0.40
C ASN A 223 20.29 10.63 0.31
N ASP A 224 19.82 9.61 1.03
CA ASP A 224 20.42 8.27 1.06
C ASP A 224 19.78 7.32 0.03
N LEU A 225 18.69 7.75 -0.64
CA LEU A 225 18.09 6.98 -1.71
C LEU A 225 19.02 6.94 -2.94
N ILE A 226 19.11 5.77 -3.51
CA ILE A 226 19.90 5.53 -4.73
C ILE A 226 19.31 6.33 -5.89
N LYS A 227 20.18 6.99 -6.68
CA LYS A 227 19.77 7.86 -7.79
C LYS A 227 18.93 7.14 -8.84
N GLU A 228 19.21 5.88 -9.13
CA GLU A 228 18.42 5.05 -10.04
C GLU A 228 16.96 4.93 -9.56
N ILE A 229 16.74 4.66 -8.26
CA ILE A 229 15.40 4.58 -7.66
C ILE A 229 14.70 5.94 -7.76
N ILE A 230 15.38 7.04 -7.41
CA ILE A 230 14.80 8.39 -7.50
C ILE A 230 14.35 8.71 -8.92
N ASN A 231 15.18 8.42 -9.92
CA ASN A 231 14.85 8.66 -11.32
C ASN A 231 13.65 7.82 -11.76
N THR A 232 13.61 6.54 -11.41
CA THR A 232 12.48 5.65 -11.74
C THR A 232 11.20 6.13 -11.08
N VAL A 233 11.23 6.54 -9.80
CA VAL A 233 10.06 7.10 -9.10
C VAL A 233 9.57 8.37 -9.79
N ASN A 234 10.46 9.28 -10.18
CA ASN A 234 10.10 10.51 -10.88
C ASN A 234 9.43 10.21 -12.23
N ASN A 235 9.91 9.20 -12.98
CA ASN A 235 9.26 8.76 -14.22
C ASN A 235 7.86 8.19 -13.94
N ILE A 236 7.71 7.33 -12.92
CA ILE A 236 6.40 6.75 -12.54
C ILE A 236 5.39 7.83 -12.15
N ILE A 237 5.77 8.85 -11.41
CA ILE A 237 4.89 9.96 -11.01
C ILE A 237 4.34 10.72 -12.23
N LEU A 238 5.07 10.74 -13.35
CA LEU A 238 4.66 11.43 -14.58
C LEU A 238 3.79 10.57 -15.49
N ILE A 239 3.68 9.27 -15.26
CA ILE A 239 2.79 8.37 -16.03
C ILE A 239 1.36 8.89 -15.95
N LYS A 240 0.70 8.98 -17.12
CA LYS A 240 -0.66 9.54 -17.24
C LYS A 240 -1.64 8.91 -16.26
N GLU A 241 -1.56 7.58 -16.09
CA GLU A 241 -2.41 6.78 -15.21
C GLU A 241 -2.15 7.05 -13.72
N TYR A 242 -0.97 7.54 -13.35
CA TYR A 242 -0.56 7.75 -11.95
C TYR A 242 -0.44 9.22 -11.53
N LYS A 243 -0.42 10.15 -12.50
CA LYS A 243 -0.18 11.58 -12.25
C LYS A 243 -1.16 12.24 -11.27
N GLU A 244 -2.33 11.65 -11.10
CA GLU A 244 -3.36 12.17 -10.19
C GLU A 244 -3.37 11.49 -8.81
N ALA A 245 -2.44 10.56 -8.58
CA ALA A 245 -2.31 9.94 -7.27
C ALA A 245 -1.91 10.94 -6.19
N VAL A 246 -2.63 10.91 -5.07
CA VAL A 246 -2.34 11.74 -3.90
C VAL A 246 -1.23 11.12 -3.07
N PHE A 247 -1.21 9.81 -2.98
CA PHE A 247 -0.16 9.05 -2.32
C PHE A 247 0.04 7.70 -3.00
N MET A 248 1.26 7.21 -2.95
CA MET A 248 1.64 5.88 -3.46
C MET A 248 2.86 5.35 -2.72
N ARG A 249 3.03 4.05 -2.74
CA ARG A 249 4.26 3.35 -2.38
C ARG A 249 4.77 2.61 -3.60
N ILE A 250 6.04 2.76 -3.90
CA ILE A 250 6.68 2.06 -5.00
C ILE A 250 7.74 1.12 -4.42
N ASP A 251 7.58 -0.17 -4.69
CA ASP A 251 8.41 -1.22 -4.13
C ASP A 251 9.45 -1.69 -5.15
N PHE A 252 10.70 -1.75 -4.73
CA PHE A 252 11.86 -2.12 -5.55
C PHE A 252 12.60 -3.31 -4.98
N ILE A 253 13.18 -4.10 -5.87
CA ILE A 253 14.10 -5.18 -5.55
C ILE A 253 15.38 -5.04 -6.38
N LEU A 254 16.53 -5.35 -5.78
CA LEU A 254 17.79 -5.40 -6.48
C LEU A 254 17.93 -6.73 -7.22
N ASP A 255 18.15 -6.69 -8.52
CA ASP A 255 18.40 -7.85 -9.36
C ASP A 255 19.58 -7.57 -10.29
N ASN A 256 20.65 -8.37 -10.18
CA ASN A 256 21.86 -8.23 -11.01
C ASN A 256 22.39 -6.78 -11.09
N ASN A 257 22.54 -6.12 -9.94
CA ASN A 257 23.00 -4.72 -9.79
C ASN A 257 22.06 -3.65 -10.37
N CYS A 258 20.83 -3.99 -10.77
CA CYS A 258 19.81 -3.05 -11.22
C CYS A 258 18.58 -3.14 -10.32
N TYR A 259 17.95 -2.00 -10.02
CA TYR A 259 16.67 -2.00 -9.31
C TYR A 259 15.51 -2.23 -10.27
N LYS A 260 14.68 -3.21 -9.95
CA LYS A 260 13.43 -3.50 -10.66
C LYS A 260 12.23 -3.10 -9.80
N VAL A 261 11.23 -2.52 -10.44
CA VAL A 261 9.94 -2.24 -9.77
C VAL A 261 9.18 -3.55 -9.58
N MET A 262 8.80 -3.82 -8.35
CA MET A 262 7.97 -4.97 -7.97
C MET A 262 6.48 -4.64 -8.03
N GLU A 263 6.11 -3.45 -7.54
CA GLU A 263 4.73 -3.01 -7.39
C GLU A 263 4.65 -1.49 -7.20
N VAL A 264 3.59 -0.88 -7.74
CA VAL A 264 3.15 0.47 -7.42
C VAL A 264 1.87 0.35 -6.61
N GLU A 265 1.93 0.55 -5.30
CA GLU A 265 0.79 0.38 -4.41
C GLU A 265 0.04 1.71 -4.24
N LEU A 266 -1.20 1.76 -4.75
CA LEU A 266 -2.08 2.92 -4.75
C LEU A 266 -3.36 2.71 -3.93
N VAL A 267 -3.67 1.45 -3.59
CA VAL A 267 -4.91 1.09 -2.90
C VAL A 267 -4.78 1.33 -1.40
N ASP A 268 -3.94 0.55 -0.73
CA ASP A 268 -3.82 0.58 0.72
C ASP A 268 -2.36 0.51 1.22
N PRO A 269 -1.46 1.36 0.67
CA PRO A 269 -0.06 1.31 1.03
C PRO A 269 0.14 1.54 2.53
N ASN A 270 0.85 0.63 3.18
CA ASN A 270 1.47 0.95 4.46
C ASN A 270 2.55 1.99 4.19
N LEU A 271 2.43 3.16 4.81
CA LEU A 271 3.39 4.25 4.61
C LEU A 271 4.58 4.16 5.57
N PHE A 272 4.54 3.26 6.58
CA PHE A 272 5.62 3.07 7.54
C PHE A 272 6.07 4.35 8.26
N ILE A 273 5.17 5.32 8.47
CA ILE A 273 5.50 6.60 9.11
C ILE A 273 6.07 6.39 10.51
N GLU A 274 5.68 5.31 11.17
CA GLU A 274 6.17 4.99 12.52
C GLU A 274 7.66 4.57 12.56
N THR A 275 8.25 4.19 11.43
CA THR A 275 9.70 3.89 11.35
C THR A 275 10.58 5.14 11.33
N ILE A 276 10.01 6.29 10.98
CA ILE A 276 10.71 7.58 11.04
C ILE A 276 10.99 7.90 12.51
N ASN A 277 12.25 8.15 12.88
CA ASN A 277 12.62 8.51 14.24
C ASN A 277 12.42 10.01 14.53
N ASP A 278 12.59 10.86 13.52
CA ASP A 278 12.42 12.31 13.63
C ASP A 278 10.92 12.68 13.73
N SER A 279 10.56 13.29 14.87
CA SER A 279 9.17 13.72 15.12
C SER A 279 8.72 14.89 14.24
N ASN A 280 9.65 15.78 13.83
CA ASN A 280 9.34 16.91 12.96
C ASN A 280 9.04 16.41 11.54
N LEU A 281 9.83 15.46 11.05
CA LEU A 281 9.58 14.83 9.77
C LEU A 281 8.26 14.06 9.75
N LYS A 282 7.91 13.32 10.82
CA LYS A 282 6.58 12.71 10.94
C LYS A 282 5.46 13.74 10.84
N ASP A 283 5.57 14.84 11.56
CA ASP A 283 4.60 15.93 11.53
C ASP A 283 4.47 16.52 10.12
N GLU A 284 5.59 16.74 9.44
CA GLU A 284 5.63 17.23 8.07
C GLU A 284 4.96 16.28 7.08
N VAL A 285 5.18 14.97 7.21
CA VAL A 285 4.55 13.94 6.37
C VAL A 285 3.03 13.99 6.53
N TYR A 286 2.50 14.00 7.76
CA TYR A 286 1.06 14.11 7.99
C TYR A 286 0.47 15.44 7.47
N LYS A 287 1.15 16.56 7.67
CA LYS A 287 0.74 17.86 7.14
C LYS A 287 0.71 17.88 5.61
N SER A 288 1.73 17.27 4.97
CA SER A 288 1.76 17.12 3.51
C SER A 288 0.57 16.32 3.00
N PHE A 289 0.22 15.26 3.70
CA PHE A 289 -0.93 14.41 3.34
C PHE A 289 -2.24 15.20 3.44
N VAL A 290 -2.48 15.89 4.56
CA VAL A 290 -3.68 16.74 4.72
C VAL A 290 -3.73 17.84 3.67
N LYS A 291 -2.59 18.48 3.34
CA LYS A 291 -2.51 19.49 2.27
C LYS A 291 -2.91 18.90 0.91
N ALA A 292 -2.39 17.71 0.57
CA ALA A 292 -2.72 17.04 -0.68
C ALA A 292 -4.23 16.69 -0.77
N ILE A 293 -4.85 16.32 0.34
CA ILE A 293 -6.30 16.10 0.42
C ILE A 293 -7.08 17.39 0.15
N LYS A 294 -6.64 18.52 0.72
CA LYS A 294 -7.28 19.83 0.49
C LYS A 294 -7.31 20.22 -0.97
N THR A 295 -6.20 20.06 -1.68
CA THR A 295 -6.10 20.44 -3.10
C THR A 295 -7.02 19.61 -4.00
N ARG A 296 -7.47 18.43 -3.57
CA ARG A 296 -8.38 17.56 -4.32
C ARG A 296 -9.87 17.79 -4.00
N GLN A 297 -10.18 18.63 -3.03
CA GLN A 297 -11.57 18.96 -2.67
C GLN A 297 -12.08 20.23 -3.37
N ASN A 298 -11.18 21.01 -3.93
CA ASN A 298 -11.49 22.21 -4.74
C ASN A 298 -11.57 21.81 -6.20
#